data_ead92a6892f0948f612a41327cfc8a6a
#
_entry.id   ead92a6892f0948f612a41327cfc8a6a
#
_cell.length_a   1.000
_cell.length_b   1.000
_cell.length_c   1.000
_cell.angle_alpha   90.00
_cell.angle_beta   90.00
_cell.angle_gamma   90.00
#
_symmetry.space_group_name_H-M   'P 1'
#
loop_
_entity.id
_entity.type
_entity.pdbx_description
1 polymer ?
#
loop_
_entity_poly.entity_id
_entity_poly.type
_entity_poly.pdbx_seq_one_letter_code
_entity_poly.pdbx_strand_id
1 'polypeptide(L)'
;MNILDKTYYYFIGAGGIGMSALERFFKSIGKEVAGYDKTQTELTTELIAEGIDIHFEDNIDLIPAGINPENTLVIYTPAVPKDHSELNYFLVNDFKVMKRSEVLGEITKHTYNIGVAGTHGKTTTSSILGHILKVANVECTAFLGGIAENYDSNIILNGSKYTVAEADEFDRSFLRLSPKLAIITSDDADHLDIYGERDEVKKSFQEFAAIVEEKLFVHKGLPFEGAYTYGVDLDADYDAHNVRIIDGHYVFDVKTPNGSLTDVGILLPGHHNMENAVAALAVADYMGVPHDKIKEALSTFVGVKRRFNRFEANGKIYIDDYAHHPTELNAAIRSVRELYPGKKVLGVFQPHLFTRTRDFAEEFGQSLSQLDSLILLDIYPARELPIEGITSNWLLEKVNLNEKIVSSLEDSLANIKKQDFDVLLTVGAGNIDTIVKPIKEWLSEA
;
A
#
# COMPACT_ATOMS: atom_id res chain seq x y z
N MET A 1 -10.39 -30.28 -4.13
CA MET A 1 -8.92 -30.33 -4.33
C MET A 1 -8.36 -29.03 -3.78
N ASN A 2 -7.52 -29.10 -2.76
CA ASN A 2 -6.92 -27.91 -2.16
C ASN A 2 -6.01 -27.24 -3.21
N ILE A 3 -6.07 -25.91 -3.36
CA ILE A 3 -5.21 -25.20 -4.29
C ILE A 3 -3.72 -25.35 -3.94
N LEU A 4 -3.39 -25.63 -2.70
CA LEU A 4 -2.02 -25.86 -2.20
C LEU A 4 -1.43 -27.22 -2.59
N ASP A 5 -2.24 -28.15 -3.12
CA ASP A 5 -1.79 -29.50 -3.51
C ASP A 5 -1.09 -29.52 -4.89
N LYS A 6 -1.20 -28.46 -5.67
CA LYS A 6 -0.56 -28.35 -6.97
C LYS A 6 0.96 -28.28 -6.84
N THR A 7 1.66 -28.73 -7.88
CA THR A 7 3.13 -28.70 -7.97
C THR A 7 3.60 -27.41 -8.60
N TYR A 8 2.89 -26.97 -9.68
CA TYR A 8 3.21 -25.79 -10.47
C TYR A 8 2.20 -24.66 -10.25
N TYR A 9 2.71 -23.44 -10.18
CA TYR A 9 1.92 -22.21 -10.12
C TYR A 9 2.43 -21.27 -11.23
N TYR A 10 1.54 -20.99 -12.18
CA TYR A 10 1.87 -20.17 -13.32
C TYR A 10 1.16 -18.82 -13.24
N PHE A 11 1.92 -17.73 -13.31
CA PHE A 11 1.42 -16.39 -13.09
C PHE A 11 1.37 -15.57 -14.38
N ILE A 12 0.23 -14.98 -14.71
CA ILE A 12 0.07 -14.06 -15.84
C ILE A 12 -0.14 -12.64 -15.31
N GLY A 13 0.88 -11.78 -15.51
CA GLY A 13 1.05 -10.50 -14.84
C GLY A 13 1.90 -10.61 -13.57
N ALA A 14 3.00 -11.36 -13.64
CA ALA A 14 3.89 -11.73 -12.54
C ALA A 14 4.48 -10.51 -11.78
N GLY A 15 4.82 -9.43 -12.49
CA GLY A 15 5.42 -8.22 -11.90
C GLY A 15 4.48 -7.34 -11.06
N GLY A 16 3.21 -7.73 -10.91
CA GLY A 16 2.28 -7.01 -10.04
C GLY A 16 2.61 -7.20 -8.55
N ILE A 17 2.52 -6.13 -7.74
CA ILE A 17 2.88 -6.18 -6.31
C ILE A 17 2.11 -7.29 -5.54
N GLY A 18 0.83 -7.49 -5.80
CA GLY A 18 0.07 -8.56 -5.15
C GLY A 18 0.29 -9.94 -5.76
N MET A 19 0.78 -10.03 -7.01
CA MET A 19 1.14 -11.29 -7.68
C MET A 19 2.46 -11.80 -7.12
N SER A 20 3.48 -10.96 -7.07
CA SER A 20 4.81 -11.29 -6.56
C SER A 20 4.80 -11.76 -5.10
N ALA A 21 3.88 -11.26 -4.27
CA ALA A 21 3.70 -11.79 -2.92
C ALA A 21 3.23 -13.27 -2.91
N LEU A 22 2.30 -13.62 -3.80
CA LEU A 22 1.86 -15.02 -3.95
C LEU A 22 2.95 -15.90 -4.55
N GLU A 23 3.71 -15.39 -5.53
CA GLU A 23 4.84 -16.12 -6.13
C GLU A 23 5.88 -16.46 -5.07
N ARG A 24 6.30 -15.50 -4.27
CA ARG A 24 7.21 -15.68 -3.13
C ARG A 24 6.64 -16.67 -2.09
N PHE A 25 5.33 -16.57 -1.82
CA PHE A 25 4.66 -17.51 -0.93
C PHE A 25 4.75 -18.96 -1.44
N PHE A 26 4.34 -19.22 -2.69
CA PHE A 26 4.38 -20.57 -3.24
C PHE A 26 5.82 -21.10 -3.36
N LYS A 27 6.76 -20.24 -3.74
CA LYS A 27 8.20 -20.59 -3.75
C LYS A 27 8.69 -20.97 -2.37
N SER A 28 8.30 -20.24 -1.32
CA SER A 28 8.71 -20.52 0.08
C SER A 28 8.22 -21.85 0.63
N ILE A 29 7.12 -22.37 0.10
CA ILE A 29 6.59 -23.69 0.48
C ILE A 29 7.02 -24.80 -0.50
N GLY A 30 8.07 -24.55 -1.30
CA GLY A 30 8.71 -25.53 -2.15
C GLY A 30 7.97 -25.86 -3.44
N LYS A 31 7.17 -24.93 -3.95
CA LYS A 31 6.46 -25.12 -5.22
C LYS A 31 7.28 -24.59 -6.40
N GLU A 32 7.01 -25.13 -7.58
CA GLU A 32 7.55 -24.63 -8.83
C GLU A 32 6.71 -23.41 -9.29
N VAL A 33 7.38 -22.29 -9.50
CA VAL A 33 6.72 -21.02 -9.85
C VAL A 33 7.32 -20.47 -11.15
N ALA A 34 6.46 -20.16 -12.09
CA ALA A 34 6.83 -19.55 -13.37
C ALA A 34 5.74 -18.54 -13.79
N GLY A 35 6.04 -17.70 -14.77
CA GLY A 35 5.03 -16.77 -15.24
C GLY A 35 5.47 -15.87 -16.37
N TYR A 36 4.55 -15.00 -16.74
CA TYR A 36 4.69 -13.97 -17.76
C TYR A 36 4.43 -12.59 -17.14
N ASP A 37 5.20 -11.60 -17.56
CA ASP A 37 4.85 -10.18 -17.40
C ASP A 37 5.14 -9.41 -18.70
N LYS A 38 4.37 -8.36 -18.96
CA LYS A 38 4.58 -7.51 -20.15
C LYS A 38 5.87 -6.71 -20.08
N THR A 39 6.32 -6.35 -18.86
CA THR A 39 7.37 -5.35 -18.65
C THR A 39 8.40 -5.87 -17.65
N GLN A 40 9.66 -5.82 -18.05
CA GLN A 40 10.75 -6.06 -17.12
C GLN A 40 10.90 -4.85 -16.19
N THR A 41 10.79 -5.10 -14.89
CA THR A 41 10.92 -4.09 -13.82
C THR A 41 11.99 -4.52 -12.81
N GLU A 42 12.30 -3.67 -11.84
CA GLU A 42 13.16 -4.03 -10.72
C GLU A 42 12.58 -5.24 -9.96
N LEU A 43 11.27 -5.24 -9.70
CA LEU A 43 10.58 -6.32 -9.00
C LEU A 43 10.65 -7.66 -9.77
N THR A 44 10.41 -7.67 -11.08
CA THR A 44 10.55 -8.90 -11.86
C THR A 44 11.98 -9.39 -11.93
N THR A 45 12.96 -8.48 -11.93
CA THR A 45 14.39 -8.82 -11.88
C THR A 45 14.75 -9.47 -10.54
N GLU A 46 14.22 -8.96 -9.42
CA GLU A 46 14.36 -9.58 -8.10
C GLU A 46 13.76 -10.99 -8.07
N LEU A 47 12.53 -11.17 -8.57
CA LEU A 47 11.84 -12.47 -8.62
C LEU A 47 12.63 -13.51 -9.43
N ILE A 48 13.22 -13.10 -10.55
CA ILE A 48 14.11 -13.97 -11.36
C ILE A 48 15.36 -14.35 -10.55
N ALA A 49 15.96 -13.40 -9.82
CA ALA A 49 17.11 -13.69 -8.95
C ALA A 49 16.74 -14.64 -7.78
N GLU A 50 15.48 -14.62 -7.31
CA GLU A 50 14.92 -15.54 -6.33
C GLU A 50 14.60 -16.94 -6.93
N GLY A 51 14.82 -17.13 -8.24
CA GLY A 51 14.65 -18.39 -8.93
C GLY A 51 13.23 -18.65 -9.43
N ILE A 52 12.46 -17.60 -9.71
CA ILE A 52 11.15 -17.68 -10.38
C ILE A 52 11.40 -17.48 -11.87
N ASP A 53 10.87 -18.36 -12.70
CA ASP A 53 11.06 -18.31 -14.16
C ASP A 53 10.04 -17.38 -14.82
N ILE A 54 10.46 -16.16 -15.17
CA ILE A 54 9.59 -15.13 -15.77
C ILE A 54 10.08 -14.75 -17.15
N HIS A 55 9.18 -14.81 -18.14
CA HIS A 55 9.43 -14.29 -19.49
C HIS A 55 8.54 -13.07 -19.80
N PHE A 56 8.89 -12.34 -20.90
CA PHE A 56 8.30 -11.04 -21.23
C PHE A 56 7.63 -11.00 -22.60
N GLU A 57 7.46 -12.16 -23.24
CA GLU A 57 6.75 -12.32 -24.50
C GLU A 57 5.48 -13.15 -24.26
N ASP A 58 4.33 -12.68 -24.77
CA ASP A 58 3.08 -13.47 -24.79
C ASP A 58 3.23 -14.59 -25.84
N ASN A 59 3.83 -15.70 -25.42
CA ASN A 59 4.19 -16.81 -26.31
C ASN A 59 4.02 -18.16 -25.62
N ILE A 60 3.07 -18.96 -26.09
CA ILE A 60 2.75 -20.29 -25.55
C ILE A 60 3.93 -21.28 -25.59
N ASP A 61 4.89 -21.09 -26.48
CA ASP A 61 6.08 -21.94 -26.57
C ASP A 61 7.07 -21.71 -25.40
N LEU A 62 6.90 -20.63 -24.64
CA LEU A 62 7.69 -20.32 -23.46
C LEU A 62 7.10 -20.90 -22.15
N ILE A 63 5.90 -21.49 -22.22
CA ILE A 63 5.30 -22.19 -21.07
C ILE A 63 6.16 -23.40 -20.72
N PRO A 64 6.57 -23.61 -19.45
CA PRO A 64 7.41 -24.72 -19.04
C PRO A 64 6.82 -26.08 -19.39
N ALA A 65 7.63 -26.98 -19.95
CA ALA A 65 7.19 -28.29 -20.46
C ALA A 65 6.59 -29.26 -19.40
N GLY A 66 6.80 -29.01 -18.10
CA GLY A 66 6.25 -29.85 -17.02
C GLY A 66 4.80 -29.53 -16.61
N ILE A 67 4.24 -28.48 -17.16
CA ILE A 67 2.91 -27.94 -16.82
C ILE A 67 1.79 -28.75 -17.49
N ASN A 68 0.78 -29.15 -16.70
CA ASN A 68 -0.44 -29.79 -17.20
C ASN A 68 -1.65 -29.48 -16.27
N PRO A 69 -2.91 -29.71 -16.70
CA PRO A 69 -4.10 -29.38 -15.90
C PRO A 69 -4.18 -30.06 -14.53
N GLU A 70 -3.57 -31.21 -14.36
CA GLU A 70 -3.64 -31.98 -13.10
C GLU A 70 -2.69 -31.40 -12.06
N ASN A 71 -1.50 -30.94 -12.45
CA ASN A 71 -0.44 -30.51 -11.53
C ASN A 71 -0.32 -28.98 -11.38
N THR A 72 -1.05 -28.17 -12.18
CA THR A 72 -0.85 -26.73 -12.27
C THR A 72 -2.08 -25.93 -11.82
N LEU A 73 -1.83 -24.81 -11.15
CA LEU A 73 -2.76 -23.70 -10.96
C LEU A 73 -2.25 -22.48 -11.73
N VAL A 74 -3.10 -21.93 -12.58
CA VAL A 74 -2.82 -20.68 -13.30
C VAL A 74 -3.48 -19.50 -12.56
N ILE A 75 -2.69 -18.44 -12.34
CA ILE A 75 -3.11 -17.27 -11.56
C ILE A 75 -2.95 -16.04 -12.45
N TYR A 76 -3.97 -15.20 -12.52
CA TYR A 76 -3.92 -14.00 -13.34
C TYR A 76 -4.45 -12.76 -12.62
N THR A 77 -4.05 -11.58 -13.10
CA THR A 77 -4.59 -10.29 -12.68
C THR A 77 -5.59 -9.74 -13.71
N PRO A 78 -6.64 -9.00 -13.29
CA PRO A 78 -7.59 -8.38 -14.21
C PRO A 78 -6.98 -7.39 -15.22
N ALA A 79 -5.75 -6.94 -15.00
CA ALA A 79 -5.02 -6.05 -15.92
C ALA A 79 -4.58 -6.74 -17.23
N VAL A 80 -4.59 -8.07 -17.27
CA VAL A 80 -4.22 -8.86 -18.45
C VAL A 80 -5.31 -8.73 -19.52
N PRO A 81 -4.97 -8.40 -20.79
CA PRO A 81 -5.93 -8.31 -21.88
C PRO A 81 -6.67 -9.62 -22.13
N LYS A 82 -7.93 -9.53 -22.58
CA LYS A 82 -8.75 -10.73 -22.88
C LYS A 82 -8.25 -11.55 -24.06
N ASP A 83 -7.50 -10.95 -24.95
CA ASP A 83 -6.88 -11.58 -26.14
C ASP A 83 -5.47 -12.12 -25.88
N HIS A 84 -5.01 -12.16 -24.63
CA HIS A 84 -3.71 -12.69 -24.24
C HIS A 84 -3.60 -14.18 -24.59
N SER A 85 -2.56 -14.55 -25.36
CA SER A 85 -2.42 -15.88 -25.97
C SER A 85 -2.29 -17.00 -24.93
N GLU A 86 -1.42 -16.81 -23.93
CA GLU A 86 -1.20 -17.82 -22.89
C GLU A 86 -2.42 -17.98 -21.98
N LEU A 87 -3.08 -16.86 -21.60
CA LEU A 87 -4.31 -16.97 -20.79
C LEU A 87 -5.37 -17.78 -21.54
N ASN A 88 -5.57 -17.49 -22.83
CA ASN A 88 -6.52 -18.22 -23.65
C ASN A 88 -6.11 -19.69 -23.83
N TYR A 89 -4.80 -19.98 -24.01
CA TYR A 89 -4.29 -21.34 -24.04
C TYR A 89 -4.69 -22.12 -22.78
N PHE A 90 -4.48 -21.58 -21.60
CA PHE A 90 -4.83 -22.25 -20.35
C PHE A 90 -6.34 -22.44 -20.19
N LEU A 91 -7.15 -21.44 -20.60
CA LEU A 91 -8.60 -21.51 -20.51
C LEU A 91 -9.21 -22.59 -21.41
N VAL A 92 -8.65 -22.81 -22.63
CA VAL A 92 -9.17 -23.81 -23.60
C VAL A 92 -8.61 -25.21 -23.38
N ASN A 93 -7.55 -25.38 -22.60
CA ASN A 93 -6.89 -26.67 -22.32
C ASN A 93 -7.19 -27.19 -20.91
N ASP A 94 -8.33 -26.83 -20.32
CA ASP A 94 -8.88 -27.35 -19.07
C ASP A 94 -8.00 -27.11 -17.82
N PHE A 95 -7.11 -26.13 -17.85
CA PHE A 95 -6.36 -25.74 -16.65
C PHE A 95 -7.28 -25.05 -15.63
N LYS A 96 -6.99 -25.24 -14.35
CA LYS A 96 -7.62 -24.45 -13.31
C LYS A 96 -7.02 -23.05 -13.33
N VAL A 97 -7.81 -22.06 -13.74
CA VAL A 97 -7.43 -20.63 -13.83
C VAL A 97 -8.18 -19.85 -12.75
N MET A 98 -7.47 -19.07 -11.94
CA MET A 98 -8.05 -18.29 -10.86
C MET A 98 -7.51 -16.85 -10.85
N LYS A 99 -8.31 -15.90 -10.43
CA LYS A 99 -7.84 -14.53 -10.14
C LYS A 99 -6.95 -14.53 -8.89
N ARG A 100 -5.98 -13.61 -8.83
CA ARG A 100 -5.13 -13.38 -7.65
C ARG A 100 -5.92 -13.32 -6.34
N SER A 101 -7.02 -12.54 -6.32
CA SER A 101 -7.85 -12.37 -5.14
C SER A 101 -8.58 -13.65 -4.70
N GLU A 102 -8.92 -14.54 -5.64
CA GLU A 102 -9.52 -15.85 -5.35
C GLU A 102 -8.50 -16.77 -4.68
N VAL A 103 -7.25 -16.76 -5.18
CA VAL A 103 -6.16 -17.55 -4.60
C VAL A 103 -5.84 -17.09 -3.18
N LEU A 104 -5.73 -15.77 -2.95
CA LEU A 104 -5.53 -15.23 -1.60
C LEU A 104 -6.70 -15.60 -0.69
N GLY A 105 -7.95 -15.51 -1.18
CA GLY A 105 -9.14 -15.94 -0.46
C GLY A 105 -9.08 -17.43 -0.05
N GLU A 106 -8.66 -18.31 -0.95
CA GLU A 106 -8.49 -19.74 -0.62
C GLU A 106 -7.40 -19.98 0.43
N ILE A 107 -6.27 -19.25 0.38
CA ILE A 107 -5.21 -19.33 1.41
C ILE A 107 -5.78 -18.92 2.77
N THR A 108 -6.56 -17.83 2.84
CA THR A 108 -7.10 -17.32 4.11
C THR A 108 -8.12 -18.24 4.76
N LYS A 109 -8.79 -19.11 4.01
CA LYS A 109 -9.72 -20.12 4.57
C LYS A 109 -9.02 -21.18 5.43
N HIS A 110 -7.74 -21.39 5.21
CA HIS A 110 -6.97 -22.45 5.88
C HIS A 110 -6.07 -21.93 6.99
N THR A 111 -6.15 -20.63 7.31
CA THR A 111 -5.33 -19.97 8.32
C THR A 111 -6.20 -19.10 9.24
N TYR A 112 -5.66 -18.68 10.37
CA TYR A 112 -6.29 -17.64 11.17
C TYR A 112 -6.01 -16.29 10.50
N ASN A 113 -6.94 -15.82 9.68
CA ASN A 113 -6.75 -14.64 8.86
C ASN A 113 -7.08 -13.34 9.59
N ILE A 114 -6.22 -12.34 9.42
CA ILE A 114 -6.38 -10.97 9.87
C ILE A 114 -6.44 -10.09 8.62
N GLY A 115 -7.62 -9.55 8.31
CA GLY A 115 -7.85 -8.67 7.17
C GLY A 115 -7.59 -7.21 7.52
N VAL A 116 -6.86 -6.47 6.70
CA VAL A 116 -6.66 -5.03 6.88
C VAL A 116 -7.30 -4.30 5.71
N ALA A 117 -8.47 -3.75 5.95
CA ALA A 117 -9.28 -3.01 4.98
C ALA A 117 -9.27 -1.49 5.26
N GLY A 118 -9.83 -0.73 4.33
CA GLY A 118 -10.01 0.72 4.39
C GLY A 118 -9.47 1.41 3.16
N THR A 119 -9.97 2.58 2.84
CA THR A 119 -9.53 3.33 1.66
C THR A 119 -8.06 3.74 1.78
N HIS A 120 -7.62 4.14 2.98
CA HIS A 120 -6.26 4.59 3.26
C HIS A 120 -5.62 3.78 4.40
N GLY A 121 -4.28 3.72 4.44
CA GLY A 121 -3.52 3.11 5.54
C GLY A 121 -3.37 1.59 5.52
N LYS A 122 -4.06 0.85 4.63
CA LYS A 122 -4.00 -0.62 4.53
C LYS A 122 -2.59 -1.19 4.55
N THR A 123 -1.77 -0.77 3.59
CA THR A 123 -0.41 -1.29 3.40
C THR A 123 0.49 -1.03 4.60
N THR A 124 0.44 0.18 5.15
CA THR A 124 1.24 0.54 6.32
C THR A 124 0.80 -0.26 7.54
N THR A 125 -0.52 -0.34 7.81
CA THR A 125 -1.07 -1.09 8.96
C THR A 125 -0.78 -2.59 8.86
N SER A 126 -0.97 -3.22 7.70
CA SER A 126 -0.67 -4.64 7.49
C SER A 126 0.83 -4.93 7.63
N SER A 127 1.70 -4.02 7.16
CA SER A 127 3.14 -4.15 7.30
C SER A 127 3.60 -4.02 8.75
N ILE A 128 3.07 -3.04 9.50
CA ILE A 128 3.36 -2.88 10.94
C ILE A 128 2.89 -4.12 11.71
N LEU A 129 1.66 -4.60 11.46
CA LEU A 129 1.14 -5.78 12.15
C LEU A 129 1.98 -7.03 11.83
N GLY A 130 2.32 -7.26 10.56
CA GLY A 130 3.19 -8.35 10.16
C GLY A 130 4.56 -8.27 10.83
N HIS A 131 5.12 -7.06 10.97
CA HIS A 131 6.37 -6.82 11.67
C HIS A 131 6.26 -7.10 13.17
N ILE A 132 5.20 -6.64 13.85
CA ILE A 132 4.95 -6.94 15.26
C ILE A 132 4.90 -8.45 15.50
N LEU A 133 4.12 -9.17 14.69
CA LEU A 133 3.98 -10.61 14.83
C LEU A 133 5.32 -11.34 14.61
N LYS A 134 6.13 -10.88 13.64
CA LYS A 134 7.46 -11.46 13.40
C LYS A 134 8.44 -11.20 14.53
N VAL A 135 8.51 -9.97 15.05
CA VAL A 135 9.39 -9.60 16.20
C VAL A 135 8.96 -10.38 17.46
N ALA A 136 7.66 -10.58 17.65
CA ALA A 136 7.12 -11.37 18.75
C ALA A 136 7.25 -12.89 18.52
N ASN A 137 7.85 -13.32 17.42
CA ASN A 137 7.99 -14.72 17.02
C ASN A 137 6.64 -15.48 16.94
N VAL A 138 5.58 -14.78 16.53
CA VAL A 138 4.27 -15.39 16.23
C VAL A 138 4.31 -15.92 14.80
N GLU A 139 3.95 -17.20 14.62
CA GLU A 139 3.93 -17.84 13.29
C GLU A 139 2.93 -17.15 12.35
N CYS A 140 3.42 -16.32 11.44
CA CYS A 140 2.59 -15.49 10.56
C CYS A 140 3.19 -15.38 9.16
N THR A 141 2.33 -15.42 8.14
CA THR A 141 2.63 -14.93 6.78
C THR A 141 1.82 -13.66 6.53
N ALA A 142 2.49 -12.55 6.20
CA ALA A 142 1.82 -11.30 5.87
C ALA A 142 1.97 -10.96 4.38
N PHE A 143 0.84 -10.85 3.67
CA PHE A 143 0.75 -10.43 2.27
C PHE A 143 0.52 -8.92 2.24
N LEU A 144 1.48 -8.17 1.70
CA LEU A 144 1.54 -6.71 1.77
C LEU A 144 1.29 -6.09 0.39
N GLY A 145 0.67 -4.93 0.37
CA GLY A 145 0.45 -4.13 -0.84
C GLY A 145 1.64 -3.25 -1.25
N GLY A 146 2.79 -3.40 -0.58
CA GLY A 146 4.02 -2.65 -0.86
C GLY A 146 5.25 -3.35 -0.30
N ILE A 147 6.43 -2.87 -0.64
CA ILE A 147 7.72 -3.42 -0.17
C ILE A 147 8.00 -2.87 1.23
N ALA A 148 7.96 -3.73 2.25
CA ALA A 148 8.37 -3.38 3.61
C ALA A 148 9.90 -3.29 3.69
N GLU A 149 10.44 -2.13 4.06
CA GLU A 149 11.88 -1.85 4.01
C GLU A 149 12.71 -2.73 4.95
N ASN A 150 12.16 -3.12 6.10
CA ASN A 150 12.80 -4.06 7.02
C ASN A 150 13.14 -5.42 6.39
N TYR A 151 12.45 -5.79 5.31
CA TYR A 151 12.52 -7.11 4.69
C TYR A 151 12.89 -7.07 3.22
N ASP A 152 12.91 -5.87 2.63
CA ASP A 152 13.02 -5.65 1.18
C ASP A 152 12.06 -6.55 0.40
N SER A 153 10.84 -6.70 0.90
CA SER A 153 9.84 -7.65 0.38
C SER A 153 8.41 -7.18 0.63
N ASN A 154 7.52 -7.60 -0.25
CA ASN A 154 6.07 -7.43 -0.10
C ASN A 154 5.40 -8.64 0.58
N ILE A 155 6.19 -9.52 1.16
CA ILE A 155 5.71 -10.62 2.00
C ILE A 155 6.62 -10.79 3.23
N ILE A 156 6.02 -11.03 4.39
CA ILE A 156 6.75 -11.39 5.61
C ILE A 156 6.46 -12.87 5.89
N LEU A 157 7.48 -13.68 5.83
CA LEU A 157 7.40 -15.13 6.06
C LEU A 157 7.93 -15.46 7.46
N ASN A 158 7.07 -15.94 8.35
CA ASN A 158 7.42 -16.38 9.71
C ASN A 158 6.51 -17.54 10.19
N GLY A 159 6.05 -18.38 9.28
CA GLY A 159 5.17 -19.52 9.59
C GLY A 159 3.78 -19.37 8.97
N SER A 160 2.91 -20.36 9.23
CA SER A 160 1.66 -20.55 8.50
C SER A 160 0.39 -20.53 9.36
N LYS A 161 0.50 -20.32 10.67
CA LYS A 161 -0.66 -20.35 11.59
C LYS A 161 -1.57 -19.15 11.37
N TYR A 162 -0.99 -17.96 11.28
CA TYR A 162 -1.70 -16.71 11.05
C TYR A 162 -1.39 -16.15 9.66
N THR A 163 -2.36 -15.45 9.08
CA THR A 163 -2.17 -14.71 7.85
C THR A 163 -2.60 -13.26 8.09
N VAL A 164 -1.75 -12.30 7.77
CA VAL A 164 -2.17 -10.91 7.62
C VAL A 164 -2.33 -10.66 6.13
N ALA A 165 -3.50 -10.17 5.70
CA ALA A 165 -3.79 -9.88 4.31
C ALA A 165 -4.33 -8.47 4.15
N GLU A 166 -3.75 -7.71 3.23
CA GLU A 166 -4.36 -6.47 2.80
C GLU A 166 -5.66 -6.77 2.06
N ALA A 167 -6.76 -6.26 2.60
CA ALA A 167 -8.12 -6.47 2.13
C ALA A 167 -8.49 -5.31 1.21
N ASP A 168 -8.21 -5.48 -0.09
CA ASP A 168 -8.40 -4.47 -1.11
C ASP A 168 -9.88 -4.36 -1.51
N GLU A 169 -10.48 -3.18 -1.35
CA GLU A 169 -11.86 -2.89 -1.74
C GLU A 169 -12.05 -2.82 -3.25
N PHE A 170 -10.97 -2.62 -4.03
CA PHE A 170 -11.04 -2.59 -5.48
C PHE A 170 -11.69 -3.86 -6.03
N ASP A 171 -12.68 -3.72 -6.93
CA ASP A 171 -13.48 -4.83 -7.49
C ASP A 171 -14.10 -5.73 -6.39
N ARG A 172 -14.32 -5.19 -5.17
CA ARG A 172 -14.89 -5.90 -4.01
C ARG A 172 -14.12 -7.19 -3.67
N SER A 173 -12.83 -7.24 -4.00
CA SER A 173 -12.02 -8.45 -3.85
C SER A 173 -11.82 -8.85 -2.38
N PHE A 174 -11.89 -7.92 -1.44
CA PHE A 174 -11.80 -8.19 0.00
C PHE A 174 -12.92 -9.10 0.54
N LEU A 175 -14.09 -9.17 -0.13
CA LEU A 175 -15.18 -10.07 0.23
C LEU A 175 -14.86 -11.55 -0.05
N ARG A 176 -13.74 -11.85 -0.70
CA ARG A 176 -13.27 -13.23 -0.91
C ARG A 176 -12.45 -13.76 0.25
N LEU A 177 -12.02 -12.90 1.17
CA LEU A 177 -11.25 -13.27 2.35
C LEU A 177 -12.16 -13.94 3.40
N SER A 178 -11.55 -14.66 4.33
CA SER A 178 -12.24 -15.28 5.47
C SER A 178 -11.60 -14.79 6.78
N PRO A 179 -11.83 -13.50 7.15
CA PRO A 179 -11.14 -12.91 8.29
C PRO A 179 -11.75 -13.37 9.63
N LYS A 180 -10.90 -13.86 10.54
CA LYS A 180 -11.24 -14.02 11.96
C LYS A 180 -11.22 -12.66 12.65
N LEU A 181 -10.17 -11.89 12.42
CA LEU A 181 -10.02 -10.51 12.86
C LEU A 181 -9.95 -9.59 11.65
N ALA A 182 -10.42 -8.36 11.78
CA ALA A 182 -10.20 -7.36 10.75
C ALA A 182 -10.00 -5.96 11.32
N ILE A 183 -9.30 -5.14 10.55
CA ILE A 183 -9.16 -3.70 10.76
C ILE A 183 -9.86 -2.99 9.60
N ILE A 184 -10.65 -1.94 9.90
CA ILE A 184 -11.10 -0.96 8.91
C ILE A 184 -10.51 0.39 9.30
N THR A 185 -9.62 0.91 8.46
CA THR A 185 -8.88 2.14 8.73
C THR A 185 -9.68 3.39 8.35
N SER A 186 -10.42 3.33 7.26
CA SER A 186 -11.25 4.41 6.72
C SER A 186 -12.30 3.85 5.77
N ASP A 187 -13.37 4.61 5.52
CA ASP A 187 -14.43 4.30 4.55
C ASP A 187 -14.68 5.46 3.57
N ASP A 188 -13.63 6.23 3.29
CA ASP A 188 -13.68 7.34 2.35
C ASP A 188 -14.07 6.87 0.94
N ALA A 189 -14.71 7.75 0.19
CA ALA A 189 -15.09 7.45 -1.19
C ALA A 189 -13.87 7.46 -2.11
N ASP A 190 -13.42 6.31 -2.52
CA ASP A 190 -12.44 6.13 -3.62
C ASP A 190 -13.00 5.11 -4.63
N HIS A 191 -12.32 4.94 -5.75
CA HIS A 191 -12.74 3.99 -6.80
C HIS A 191 -14.17 4.20 -7.30
N LEU A 192 -14.62 5.46 -7.40
CA LEU A 192 -15.95 5.81 -7.89
C LEU A 192 -16.20 5.35 -9.34
N ASP A 193 -15.13 5.11 -10.10
CA ASP A 193 -15.18 4.47 -11.43
C ASP A 193 -15.74 3.05 -11.39
N ILE A 194 -15.61 2.36 -10.25
CA ILE A 194 -16.10 0.99 -10.02
C ILE A 194 -17.41 0.99 -9.24
N TYR A 195 -17.49 1.77 -8.17
CA TYR A 195 -18.65 1.79 -7.27
C TYR A 195 -19.79 2.68 -7.75
N GLY A 196 -19.50 3.68 -8.59
CA GLY A 196 -20.45 4.66 -9.08
C GLY A 196 -20.83 5.74 -8.05
N GLU A 197 -21.22 5.33 -6.86
CA GLU A 197 -21.69 6.24 -5.79
C GLU A 197 -20.97 5.98 -4.45
N ARG A 198 -20.85 7.04 -3.62
CA ARG A 198 -20.21 6.99 -2.29
C ARG A 198 -20.88 5.96 -1.35
N ASP A 199 -22.19 5.83 -1.43
CA ASP A 199 -22.94 4.93 -0.54
C ASP A 199 -22.67 3.45 -0.86
N GLU A 200 -22.36 3.10 -2.11
CA GLU A 200 -21.98 1.72 -2.48
C GLU A 200 -20.61 1.34 -1.91
N VAL A 201 -19.67 2.29 -1.79
CA VAL A 201 -18.38 2.07 -1.10
C VAL A 201 -18.64 1.70 0.36
N LYS A 202 -19.42 2.53 1.08
CA LYS A 202 -19.76 2.29 2.49
C LYS A 202 -20.48 0.95 2.70
N LYS A 203 -21.44 0.64 1.83
CA LYS A 203 -22.16 -0.65 1.88
C LYS A 203 -21.21 -1.83 1.70
N SER A 204 -20.22 -1.71 0.82
CA SER A 204 -19.21 -2.75 0.61
C SER A 204 -18.36 -2.98 1.88
N PHE A 205 -17.98 -1.93 2.61
CA PHE A 205 -17.31 -2.08 3.92
C PHE A 205 -18.22 -2.71 4.98
N GLN A 206 -19.53 -2.42 4.98
CA GLN A 206 -20.48 -3.09 5.87
C GLN A 206 -20.58 -4.59 5.56
N GLU A 207 -20.61 -4.96 4.28
CA GLU A 207 -20.58 -6.36 3.85
C GLU A 207 -19.27 -7.06 4.26
N PHE A 208 -18.12 -6.37 4.15
CA PHE A 208 -16.86 -6.89 4.65
C PHE A 208 -16.87 -7.07 6.18
N ALA A 209 -17.38 -6.10 6.93
CA ALA A 209 -17.52 -6.20 8.39
C ALA A 209 -18.39 -7.39 8.80
N ALA A 210 -19.45 -7.71 8.02
CA ALA A 210 -20.37 -8.80 8.30
C ALA A 210 -19.75 -10.20 8.13
N ILE A 211 -18.64 -10.35 7.39
CA ILE A 211 -17.93 -11.63 7.24
C ILE A 211 -16.80 -11.82 8.25
N VAL A 212 -16.54 -10.85 9.13
CA VAL A 212 -15.54 -10.97 10.21
C VAL A 212 -16.10 -11.86 11.32
N GLU A 213 -15.41 -12.95 11.61
CA GLU A 213 -15.96 -13.99 12.48
C GLU A 213 -15.83 -13.68 13.99
N GLU A 214 -14.72 -13.06 14.43
CA GLU A 214 -14.45 -12.91 15.86
C GLU A 214 -14.45 -11.45 16.31
N LYS A 215 -13.59 -10.59 15.74
CA LYS A 215 -13.50 -9.20 16.19
C LYS A 215 -13.09 -8.23 15.09
N LEU A 216 -13.82 -7.13 15.03
CA LEU A 216 -13.55 -5.98 14.17
C LEU A 216 -12.89 -4.86 14.98
N PHE A 217 -11.90 -4.19 14.37
CA PHE A 217 -11.22 -2.99 14.89
C PHE A 217 -11.43 -1.87 13.89
N VAL A 218 -11.86 -0.71 14.32
CA VAL A 218 -12.19 0.40 13.43
C VAL A 218 -11.62 1.72 13.95
N HIS A 219 -11.24 2.60 13.02
CA HIS A 219 -10.93 3.97 13.42
C HIS A 219 -12.15 4.62 14.10
N LYS A 220 -11.91 5.37 15.18
CA LYS A 220 -12.97 6.04 15.94
C LYS A 220 -13.76 6.99 15.05
N GLY A 221 -15.06 6.86 15.06
CA GLY A 221 -16.00 7.63 14.23
C GLY A 221 -16.57 6.87 13.04
N LEU A 222 -16.01 5.71 12.69
CA LEU A 222 -16.62 4.85 11.69
C LEU A 222 -17.87 4.11 12.24
N PRO A 223 -18.94 3.95 11.43
CA PRO A 223 -20.25 3.49 11.90
C PRO A 223 -20.35 1.95 11.97
N PHE A 224 -19.50 1.31 12.78
CA PHE A 224 -19.52 -0.15 12.98
C PHE A 224 -19.78 -0.49 14.45
N GLU A 225 -20.99 -0.95 14.76
CA GLU A 225 -21.39 -1.31 16.12
C GLU A 225 -20.66 -2.58 16.61
N GLY A 226 -20.31 -2.60 17.90
CA GLY A 226 -19.65 -3.75 18.53
C GLY A 226 -18.18 -3.96 18.17
N ALA A 227 -17.61 -3.13 17.30
CA ALA A 227 -16.18 -3.11 17.01
C ALA A 227 -15.38 -2.49 18.17
N TYR A 228 -14.11 -2.89 18.33
CA TYR A 228 -13.17 -2.08 19.09
C TYR A 228 -12.75 -0.87 18.27
N THR A 229 -12.73 0.29 18.93
CA THR A 229 -12.31 1.54 18.31
C THR A 229 -10.85 1.84 18.62
N TYR A 230 -10.16 2.47 17.67
CA TYR A 230 -8.81 2.98 17.89
C TYR A 230 -8.66 4.40 17.36
N GLY A 231 -7.67 5.13 17.88
CA GLY A 231 -7.36 6.47 17.41
C GLY A 231 -6.27 7.15 18.20
N VAL A 232 -6.11 8.46 17.96
CA VAL A 232 -5.16 9.32 18.64
C VAL A 232 -5.93 10.53 19.19
N ASP A 233 -5.94 10.70 20.53
CA ASP A 233 -6.70 11.72 21.27
C ASP A 233 -8.22 11.72 20.97
N LEU A 234 -8.82 10.52 20.79
CA LEU A 234 -10.22 10.35 20.36
C LEU A 234 -11.12 9.66 21.39
N ASP A 235 -10.63 9.36 22.60
CA ASP A 235 -11.33 8.54 23.60
C ASP A 235 -11.83 7.21 23.00
N ALA A 236 -10.95 6.51 22.35
CA ALA A 236 -11.18 5.18 21.77
C ALA A 236 -10.89 4.06 22.78
N ASP A 237 -11.23 2.80 22.44
CA ASP A 237 -10.85 1.62 23.25
C ASP A 237 -9.34 1.44 23.28
N TYR A 238 -8.69 1.65 22.14
CA TYR A 238 -7.24 1.77 21.97
C TYR A 238 -6.92 3.22 21.58
N ASP A 239 -6.50 4.01 22.55
CA ASP A 239 -6.32 5.45 22.34
C ASP A 239 -4.90 5.89 22.64
N ALA A 240 -4.20 6.36 21.61
CA ALA A 240 -2.91 7.00 21.78
C ALA A 240 -3.11 8.42 22.31
N HIS A 241 -2.35 8.78 23.32
CA HIS A 241 -2.41 10.09 23.96
C HIS A 241 -1.03 10.52 24.44
N ASN A 242 -0.92 11.74 25.00
CA ASN A 242 0.35 12.26 25.48
C ASN A 242 1.45 12.21 24.39
N VAL A 243 1.08 12.64 23.19
CA VAL A 243 1.97 12.61 22.00
C VAL A 243 3.10 13.61 22.19
N ARG A 244 4.32 13.15 22.01
CA ARG A 244 5.58 13.93 22.13
C ARG A 244 6.46 13.67 20.91
N ILE A 245 7.28 14.63 20.54
CA ILE A 245 8.34 14.45 19.56
C ILE A 245 9.67 14.47 20.30
N ILE A 246 10.39 13.35 20.28
CA ILE A 246 11.69 13.17 20.93
C ILE A 246 12.70 12.75 19.84
N ASP A 247 13.75 13.54 19.67
CA ASP A 247 14.80 13.29 18.64
C ASP A 247 14.23 13.07 17.21
N GLY A 248 13.14 13.80 16.88
CA GLY A 248 12.48 13.72 15.57
C GLY A 248 11.56 12.52 15.37
N HIS A 249 11.27 11.76 16.44
CA HIS A 249 10.37 10.61 16.42
C HIS A 249 9.16 10.84 17.31
N TYR A 250 8.02 10.28 16.91
CA TYR A 250 6.82 10.30 17.76
C TYR A 250 6.94 9.29 18.88
N VAL A 251 6.65 9.74 20.11
CA VAL A 251 6.53 8.91 21.32
C VAL A 251 5.21 9.24 21.98
N PHE A 252 4.42 8.24 22.32
CA PHE A 252 3.09 8.40 22.89
C PHE A 252 2.77 7.27 23.87
N ASP A 253 1.72 7.47 24.66
CA ASP A 253 1.18 6.44 25.53
C ASP A 253 -0.09 5.88 24.87
N VAL A 254 -0.42 4.61 25.11
CA VAL A 254 -1.61 3.97 24.55
C VAL A 254 -2.44 3.36 25.67
N LYS A 255 -3.69 3.83 25.82
CA LYS A 255 -4.73 3.17 26.61
C LYS A 255 -5.20 1.95 25.84
N THR A 256 -5.41 0.83 26.51
CA THR A 256 -6.00 -0.40 25.97
C THR A 256 -7.14 -0.86 26.85
N PRO A 257 -8.02 -1.77 26.40
CA PRO A 257 -9.09 -2.32 27.25
C PRO A 257 -8.60 -3.00 28.53
N ASN A 258 -7.36 -3.50 28.54
CA ASN A 258 -6.79 -4.27 29.62
C ASN A 258 -5.65 -3.55 30.38
N GLY A 259 -5.37 -2.29 30.06
CA GLY A 259 -4.30 -1.54 30.71
C GLY A 259 -3.75 -0.39 29.87
N SER A 260 -2.44 -0.19 29.88
CA SER A 260 -1.79 0.86 29.11
C SER A 260 -0.35 0.48 28.75
N LEU A 261 0.10 1.00 27.62
CA LEU A 261 1.52 1.02 27.22
C LEU A 261 2.01 2.47 27.34
N THR A 262 3.14 2.69 27.99
CA THR A 262 3.77 4.02 28.07
C THR A 262 5.00 4.07 27.20
N ASP A 263 5.35 5.27 26.71
CA ASP A 263 6.55 5.51 25.90
C ASP A 263 6.67 4.58 24.68
N VAL A 264 5.60 4.50 23.90
CA VAL A 264 5.58 3.79 22.62
C VAL A 264 6.22 4.69 21.58
N GLY A 265 7.38 4.31 21.04
CA GLY A 265 8.08 5.05 20.00
C GLY A 265 7.80 4.47 18.61
N ILE A 266 7.65 5.32 17.61
CA ILE A 266 7.58 4.94 16.18
C ILE A 266 8.58 5.74 15.36
N LEU A 267 9.18 5.08 14.35
CA LEU A 267 10.09 5.73 13.41
C LEU A 267 9.35 6.44 12.28
N LEU A 268 8.14 5.95 11.94
CA LEU A 268 7.33 6.55 10.88
C LEU A 268 6.77 7.89 11.30
N PRO A 269 7.02 8.95 10.54
CA PRO A 269 6.47 10.26 10.83
C PRO A 269 5.01 10.40 10.39
N GLY A 270 4.31 11.34 11.02
CA GLY A 270 2.95 11.72 10.68
C GLY A 270 1.88 11.09 11.57
N HIS A 271 0.86 11.90 11.87
CA HIS A 271 -0.27 11.52 12.71
C HIS A 271 -0.99 10.27 12.18
N HIS A 272 -1.19 10.20 10.87
CA HIS A 272 -1.80 9.02 10.21
C HIS A 272 -0.98 7.73 10.42
N ASN A 273 0.35 7.82 10.54
CA ASN A 273 1.18 6.65 10.84
C ASN A 273 1.11 6.24 12.31
N MET A 274 0.86 7.19 13.23
CA MET A 274 0.50 6.84 14.61
C MET A 274 -0.83 6.07 14.64
N GLU A 275 -1.85 6.53 13.92
CA GLU A 275 -3.14 5.82 13.81
C GLU A 275 -2.97 4.41 13.24
N ASN A 276 -2.17 4.25 12.18
CA ASN A 276 -1.83 2.93 11.61
C ASN A 276 -1.11 2.04 12.63
N ALA A 277 -0.19 2.61 13.43
CA ALA A 277 0.53 1.89 14.47
C ALA A 277 -0.40 1.46 15.62
N VAL A 278 -1.33 2.34 16.04
CA VAL A 278 -2.33 2.02 17.08
C VAL A 278 -3.29 0.93 16.60
N ALA A 279 -3.71 0.96 15.32
CA ALA A 279 -4.53 -0.08 14.72
C ALA A 279 -3.85 -1.46 14.76
N ALA A 280 -2.58 -1.52 14.36
CA ALA A 280 -1.79 -2.74 14.38
C ALA A 280 -1.52 -3.23 15.82
N LEU A 281 -1.19 -2.31 16.73
CA LEU A 281 -1.04 -2.57 18.18
C LEU A 281 -2.32 -3.14 18.77
N ALA A 282 -3.49 -2.60 18.44
CA ALA A 282 -4.77 -3.05 18.98
C ALA A 282 -5.05 -4.52 18.65
N VAL A 283 -4.77 -4.95 17.43
CA VAL A 283 -4.91 -6.36 17.04
C VAL A 283 -3.85 -7.22 17.73
N ALA A 284 -2.60 -6.77 17.80
CA ALA A 284 -1.52 -7.51 18.46
C ALA A 284 -1.78 -7.69 19.96
N ASP A 285 -2.24 -6.65 20.68
CA ASP A 285 -2.65 -6.71 22.09
C ASP A 285 -3.81 -7.69 22.28
N TYR A 286 -4.84 -7.61 21.43
CA TYR A 286 -5.98 -8.55 21.46
C TYR A 286 -5.54 -10.01 21.25
N MET A 287 -4.54 -10.26 20.42
CA MET A 287 -3.94 -11.58 20.20
C MET A 287 -3.05 -12.02 21.37
N GLY A 288 -2.83 -11.18 22.38
CA GLY A 288 -2.00 -11.48 23.54
C GLY A 288 -0.51 -11.36 23.29
N VAL A 289 -0.08 -10.58 22.30
CA VAL A 289 1.34 -10.29 22.09
C VAL A 289 1.86 -9.45 23.27
N PRO A 290 2.99 -9.81 23.90
CA PRO A 290 3.54 -9.05 25.03
C PRO A 290 3.83 -7.59 24.66
N HIS A 291 3.48 -6.67 25.56
CA HIS A 291 3.61 -5.22 25.33
C HIS A 291 5.05 -4.76 25.02
N ASP A 292 6.05 -5.40 25.65
CA ASP A 292 7.46 -5.14 25.37
C ASP A 292 7.82 -5.49 23.92
N LYS A 293 7.26 -6.59 23.38
CA LYS A 293 7.45 -6.99 22.00
C LYS A 293 6.74 -6.06 21.01
N ILE A 294 5.55 -5.56 21.35
CA ILE A 294 4.86 -4.57 20.54
C ILE A 294 5.69 -3.28 20.48
N LYS A 295 6.19 -2.79 21.61
CA LYS A 295 7.04 -1.59 21.67
C LYS A 295 8.34 -1.76 20.90
N GLU A 296 9.02 -2.91 21.08
CA GLU A 296 10.24 -3.27 20.32
C GLU A 296 9.98 -3.21 18.82
N ALA A 297 8.89 -3.83 18.34
CA ALA A 297 8.55 -3.87 16.94
C ALA A 297 8.25 -2.47 16.38
N LEU A 298 7.43 -1.68 17.08
CA LEU A 298 7.08 -0.33 16.64
C LEU A 298 8.32 0.58 16.54
N SER A 299 9.27 0.44 17.46
CA SER A 299 10.52 1.22 17.46
C SER A 299 11.55 0.76 16.42
N THR A 300 11.33 -0.38 15.76
CA THR A 300 12.25 -0.95 14.76
C THR A 300 11.65 -1.03 13.36
N PHE A 301 10.37 -0.70 13.18
CA PHE A 301 9.74 -0.67 11.87
C PHE A 301 10.13 0.59 11.10
N VAL A 302 10.91 0.44 10.04
CA VAL A 302 11.45 1.58 9.26
C VAL A 302 10.50 2.08 8.16
N GLY A 303 9.52 1.27 7.73
CA GLY A 303 8.50 1.73 6.79
C GLY A 303 8.24 0.82 5.60
N VAL A 304 7.50 1.36 4.65
CA VAL A 304 7.19 0.75 3.35
C VAL A 304 7.71 1.68 2.26
N LYS A 305 8.34 1.15 1.23
CA LYS A 305 8.83 1.95 0.10
C LYS A 305 7.69 2.85 -0.43
N ARG A 306 7.99 4.12 -0.66
CA ARG A 306 7.04 5.13 -1.12
C ARG A 306 5.88 5.44 -0.14
N ARG A 307 6.05 5.22 1.15
CA ARG A 307 5.12 5.64 2.20
C ARG A 307 5.84 6.53 3.18
N PHE A 308 5.92 7.82 2.86
CA PHE A 308 6.63 8.85 3.60
C PHE A 308 8.13 8.52 3.82
N ASN A 309 8.78 8.01 2.78
CA ASN A 309 10.20 7.67 2.85
C ASN A 309 11.06 8.92 2.94
N ARG A 310 11.82 9.03 4.03
CA ARG A 310 12.72 10.15 4.29
C ARG A 310 14.13 9.83 3.83
N PHE A 311 14.74 10.79 3.17
CA PHE A 311 16.15 10.80 2.81
C PHE A 311 16.73 12.19 3.13
N GLU A 312 17.94 12.25 3.66
CA GLU A 312 18.56 13.50 4.07
C GLU A 312 20.01 13.55 3.57
N ALA A 313 20.36 14.60 2.85
CA ALA A 313 21.71 14.82 2.34
C ALA A 313 21.97 16.31 2.16
N ASN A 314 23.19 16.74 2.45
CA ASN A 314 23.70 18.11 2.25
C ASN A 314 22.77 19.20 2.79
N GLY A 315 22.13 18.95 3.96
CA GLY A 315 21.22 19.88 4.62
C GLY A 315 19.85 20.02 3.96
N LYS A 316 19.54 19.21 2.94
CA LYS A 316 18.23 19.10 2.31
C LYS A 316 17.53 17.83 2.78
N ILE A 317 16.22 17.90 2.88
CA ILE A 317 15.36 16.80 3.26
C ILE A 317 14.54 16.42 2.02
N TYR A 318 14.52 15.15 1.69
CA TYR A 318 13.70 14.58 0.63
C TYR A 318 12.71 13.58 1.20
N ILE A 319 11.45 13.70 0.83
CA ILE A 319 10.37 12.80 1.23
C ILE A 319 9.66 12.32 -0.03
N ASP A 320 9.50 11.00 -0.15
CA ASP A 320 8.72 10.37 -1.22
C ASP A 320 7.51 9.65 -0.65
N ASP A 321 6.32 9.95 -1.20
CA ASP A 321 5.08 9.36 -0.75
C ASP A 321 4.19 8.94 -1.92
N TYR A 322 3.45 7.86 -1.74
CA TYR A 322 2.52 7.32 -2.73
C TYR A 322 1.18 8.07 -2.78
N ALA A 323 0.98 9.09 -1.94
CA ALA A 323 -0.25 9.86 -1.82
C ALA A 323 -0.77 10.32 -3.20
N HIS A 324 -2.00 9.96 -3.50
CA HIS A 324 -2.66 10.24 -4.79
C HIS A 324 -4.15 10.57 -4.65
N HIS A 325 -4.65 10.61 -3.41
CA HIS A 325 -5.97 11.11 -3.04
C HIS A 325 -5.81 12.37 -2.17
N PRO A 326 -6.76 13.35 -2.21
CA PRO A 326 -6.63 14.59 -1.42
C PRO A 326 -6.41 14.36 0.08
N THR A 327 -7.09 13.38 0.68
CA THR A 327 -6.92 13.01 2.10
C THR A 327 -5.48 12.59 2.39
N GLU A 328 -4.89 11.74 1.55
CA GLU A 328 -3.50 11.29 1.68
C GLU A 328 -2.51 12.44 1.48
N LEU A 329 -2.74 13.26 0.46
CA LEU A 329 -1.91 14.43 0.15
C LEU A 329 -1.92 15.44 1.31
N ASN A 330 -3.09 15.73 1.89
CA ASN A 330 -3.21 16.56 3.08
C ASN A 330 -2.43 15.97 4.27
N ALA A 331 -2.55 14.66 4.50
CA ALA A 331 -1.83 13.97 5.57
C ALA A 331 -0.31 14.06 5.39
N ALA A 332 0.19 13.84 4.17
CA ALA A 332 1.61 13.95 3.84
C ALA A 332 2.14 15.38 4.03
N ILE A 333 1.45 16.39 3.48
CA ILE A 333 1.86 17.80 3.59
C ILE A 333 1.83 18.26 5.05
N ARG A 334 0.77 17.92 5.79
CA ARG A 334 0.65 18.24 7.23
C ARG A 334 1.79 17.62 8.02
N SER A 335 2.13 16.35 7.78
CA SER A 335 3.24 15.67 8.45
C SER A 335 4.59 16.37 8.18
N VAL A 336 4.82 16.81 6.93
CA VAL A 336 6.01 17.61 6.59
C VAL A 336 6.04 18.92 7.37
N ARG A 337 4.91 19.64 7.46
CA ARG A 337 4.83 20.91 8.19
C ARG A 337 5.04 20.74 9.70
N GLU A 338 4.53 19.66 10.29
CA GLU A 338 4.72 19.34 11.72
C GLU A 338 6.17 18.99 12.06
N LEU A 339 6.82 18.19 11.20
CA LEU A 339 8.21 17.77 11.41
C LEU A 339 9.25 18.86 11.12
N TYR A 340 8.94 19.75 10.17
CA TYR A 340 9.88 20.77 9.68
C TYR A 340 9.27 22.17 9.72
N PRO A 341 8.91 22.68 10.92
CA PRO A 341 8.28 23.97 11.05
C PRO A 341 9.18 25.09 10.52
N GLY A 342 8.59 25.97 9.69
CA GLY A 342 9.28 27.11 9.11
C GLY A 342 10.23 26.80 7.95
N LYS A 343 10.33 25.55 7.51
CA LYS A 343 11.11 25.14 6.35
C LYS A 343 10.30 25.37 5.05
N LYS A 344 11.01 25.79 3.98
CA LYS A 344 10.42 25.94 2.64
C LYS A 344 10.21 24.58 1.98
N VAL A 345 8.98 24.25 1.64
CA VAL A 345 8.58 22.97 1.08
C VAL A 345 8.26 23.09 -0.40
N LEU A 346 9.04 22.43 -1.24
CA LEU A 346 8.72 22.22 -2.66
C LEU A 346 7.96 20.90 -2.82
N GLY A 347 6.74 20.96 -3.34
CA GLY A 347 5.99 19.78 -3.75
C GLY A 347 6.20 19.45 -5.22
N VAL A 348 6.35 18.16 -5.54
CA VAL A 348 6.26 17.64 -6.90
C VAL A 348 5.14 16.61 -6.91
N PHE A 349 4.03 16.91 -7.57
CA PHE A 349 2.85 16.06 -7.57
C PHE A 349 2.55 15.52 -8.96
N GLN A 350 2.33 14.22 -9.07
CA GLN A 350 1.80 13.59 -10.27
C GLN A 350 0.35 13.14 -10.04
N PRO A 351 -0.64 13.83 -10.63
CA PRO A 351 -2.03 13.36 -10.58
C PRO A 351 -2.16 11.97 -11.23
N HIS A 352 -2.99 11.12 -10.65
CA HIS A 352 -3.23 9.76 -11.13
C HIS A 352 -4.70 9.59 -11.50
N LEU A 353 -4.98 9.19 -12.75
CA LEU A 353 -6.28 9.07 -13.40
C LEU A 353 -6.93 10.44 -13.72
N PHE A 354 -7.49 10.55 -14.92
CA PHE A 354 -8.24 11.75 -15.35
C PHE A 354 -9.54 11.90 -14.58
N THR A 355 -10.25 10.82 -14.32
CA THR A 355 -11.51 10.83 -13.56
C THR A 355 -11.29 11.33 -12.14
N ARG A 356 -10.31 10.79 -11.41
CA ARG A 356 -9.98 11.24 -10.05
C ARG A 356 -9.53 12.71 -10.04
N THR A 357 -8.73 13.14 -10.99
CA THR A 357 -8.28 14.53 -11.11
C THR A 357 -9.45 15.47 -11.30
N ARG A 358 -10.44 15.10 -12.13
CA ARG A 358 -11.67 15.85 -12.34
C ARG A 358 -12.54 15.91 -11.08
N ASP A 359 -12.78 14.74 -10.47
CA ASP A 359 -13.77 14.59 -9.40
C ASP A 359 -13.33 15.23 -8.08
N PHE A 360 -12.02 15.36 -7.86
CA PHE A 360 -11.41 15.93 -6.66
C PHE A 360 -10.55 17.19 -6.92
N ALA A 361 -10.80 17.89 -8.02
CA ALA A 361 -9.96 19.03 -8.43
C ALA A 361 -9.85 20.14 -7.38
N GLU A 362 -10.96 20.51 -6.73
CA GLU A 362 -11.00 21.56 -5.71
C GLU A 362 -10.24 21.12 -4.45
N GLU A 363 -10.42 19.87 -4.02
CA GLU A 363 -9.74 19.31 -2.86
C GLU A 363 -8.22 19.16 -3.10
N PHE A 364 -7.81 18.77 -4.31
CA PHE A 364 -6.40 18.80 -4.72
C PHE A 364 -5.85 20.23 -4.70
N GLY A 365 -6.60 21.20 -5.25
CA GLY A 365 -6.22 22.60 -5.24
C GLY A 365 -5.99 23.14 -3.83
N GLN A 366 -6.89 22.82 -2.89
CA GLN A 366 -6.77 23.20 -1.48
C GLN A 366 -5.55 22.53 -0.81
N SER A 367 -5.34 21.23 -1.04
CA SER A 367 -4.23 20.49 -0.46
C SER A 367 -2.88 21.04 -0.93
N LEU A 368 -2.72 21.21 -2.25
CA LEU A 368 -1.48 21.69 -2.87
C LEU A 368 -1.17 23.15 -2.51
N SER A 369 -2.19 23.96 -2.21
CA SER A 369 -2.02 25.35 -1.77
C SER A 369 -1.38 25.51 -0.39
N GLN A 370 -1.19 24.40 0.36
CA GLN A 370 -0.48 24.40 1.64
C GLN A 370 1.05 24.32 1.49
N LEU A 371 1.56 24.12 0.28
CA LEU A 371 2.99 24.11 -0.04
C LEU A 371 3.55 25.55 -0.17
N ASP A 372 4.88 25.71 -0.29
CA ASP A 372 5.50 27.00 -0.62
C ASP A 372 5.69 27.16 -2.13
N SER A 373 6.02 26.05 -2.81
CA SER A 373 6.13 26.00 -4.27
C SER A 373 5.72 24.62 -4.80
N LEU A 374 5.30 24.56 -6.06
CA LEU A 374 4.74 23.37 -6.68
C LEU A 374 5.27 23.13 -8.10
N ILE A 375 5.70 21.92 -8.38
CA ILE A 375 5.86 21.37 -9.72
C ILE A 375 4.75 20.32 -9.92
N LEU A 376 3.81 20.61 -10.80
CA LEU A 376 2.72 19.70 -11.14
C LEU A 376 3.09 18.93 -12.40
N LEU A 377 3.18 17.60 -12.32
CA LEU A 377 3.51 16.75 -13.47
C LEU A 377 2.26 16.47 -14.32
N ASP A 378 2.48 15.99 -15.53
CA ASP A 378 1.39 15.50 -16.38
C ASP A 378 0.61 14.38 -15.69
N ILE A 379 -0.71 14.35 -15.95
CA ILE A 379 -1.60 13.34 -15.37
C ILE A 379 -1.15 11.94 -15.85
N TYR A 380 -0.92 11.04 -14.93
CA TYR A 380 -0.66 9.64 -15.25
C TYR A 380 -1.97 8.90 -15.54
N PRO A 381 -2.18 8.46 -16.80
CA PRO A 381 -3.48 7.94 -17.24
C PRO A 381 -3.80 6.55 -16.70
N ALA A 382 -2.78 5.75 -16.33
CA ALA A 382 -2.90 4.33 -16.02
C ALA A 382 -3.71 3.57 -17.10
N ARG A 383 -4.98 3.28 -16.83
CA ARG A 383 -5.90 2.57 -17.73
C ARG A 383 -6.92 3.46 -18.45
N GLU A 384 -6.88 4.77 -18.19
CA GLU A 384 -7.87 5.70 -18.73
C GLU A 384 -7.42 6.36 -20.02
N LEU A 385 -8.37 6.74 -20.85
CA LEU A 385 -8.15 7.66 -21.96
C LEU A 385 -8.23 9.11 -21.46
N PRO A 386 -7.51 10.05 -22.10
CA PRO A 386 -7.60 11.46 -21.76
C PRO A 386 -9.04 11.99 -21.84
N ILE A 387 -9.43 12.80 -20.86
CA ILE A 387 -10.72 13.50 -20.82
C ILE A 387 -10.51 14.94 -21.32
N GLU A 388 -11.30 15.38 -22.28
CA GLU A 388 -11.22 16.74 -22.86
C GLU A 388 -11.35 17.81 -21.76
N GLY A 389 -10.43 18.76 -21.74
CA GLY A 389 -10.39 19.83 -20.75
C GLY A 389 -9.76 19.47 -19.39
N ILE A 390 -9.51 18.20 -19.10
CA ILE A 390 -8.88 17.76 -17.84
C ILE A 390 -7.38 17.60 -18.07
N THR A 391 -6.61 18.57 -17.63
CA THR A 391 -5.15 18.63 -17.78
C THR A 391 -4.50 19.10 -16.49
N SER A 392 -3.18 18.92 -16.37
CA SER A 392 -2.42 19.47 -15.24
C SER A 392 -2.45 21.00 -15.21
N ASN A 393 -2.52 21.69 -16.36
CA ASN A 393 -2.72 23.14 -16.39
C ASN A 393 -4.07 23.55 -15.81
N TRP A 394 -5.15 22.82 -16.15
CA TRP A 394 -6.48 23.07 -15.58
C TRP A 394 -6.51 22.83 -14.05
N LEU A 395 -5.85 21.78 -13.55
CA LEU A 395 -5.73 21.57 -12.12
C LEU A 395 -4.88 22.66 -11.44
N LEU A 396 -3.80 23.12 -12.10
CA LEU A 396 -2.92 24.16 -11.56
C LEU A 396 -3.67 25.49 -11.33
N GLU A 397 -4.71 25.78 -12.10
CA GLU A 397 -5.57 26.97 -11.89
C GLU A 397 -6.29 26.96 -10.54
N LYS A 398 -6.57 25.77 -9.97
CA LYS A 398 -7.20 25.60 -8.65
C LYS A 398 -6.24 25.81 -7.49
N VAL A 399 -4.94 25.80 -7.75
CA VAL A 399 -3.91 25.94 -6.70
C VAL A 399 -3.61 27.41 -6.45
N ASN A 400 -3.70 27.85 -5.21
CA ASN A 400 -3.40 29.23 -4.80
C ASN A 400 -1.94 29.35 -4.30
N LEU A 401 -0.99 29.35 -5.23
CA LEU A 401 0.43 29.56 -4.98
C LEU A 401 1.01 30.56 -5.99
N ASN A 402 2.01 31.34 -5.57
CA ASN A 402 2.76 32.24 -6.45
C ASN A 402 3.81 31.48 -7.28
N GLU A 403 4.50 30.51 -6.66
CA GLU A 403 5.54 29.71 -7.29
C GLU A 403 4.96 28.33 -7.65
N LYS A 404 4.44 28.20 -8.88
CA LYS A 404 3.86 26.96 -9.39
C LYS A 404 4.07 26.81 -10.88
N ILE A 405 4.42 25.62 -11.34
CA ILE A 405 4.62 25.30 -12.77
C ILE A 405 4.06 23.92 -13.10
N VAL A 406 3.72 23.70 -14.38
CA VAL A 406 3.54 22.35 -14.94
C VAL A 406 4.85 21.89 -15.58
N SER A 407 5.18 20.62 -15.45
CA SER A 407 6.38 20.03 -16.01
C SER A 407 6.09 18.63 -16.55
N SER A 408 6.81 18.24 -17.60
CA SER A 408 6.91 16.81 -17.96
C SER A 408 7.70 16.05 -16.88
N LEU A 409 7.53 14.74 -16.83
CA LEU A 409 8.32 13.88 -15.95
C LEU A 409 9.82 13.97 -16.31
N GLU A 410 10.15 14.02 -17.60
CA GLU A 410 11.52 14.09 -18.12
C GLU A 410 12.24 15.37 -17.67
N ASP A 411 11.54 16.51 -17.65
CA ASP A 411 12.11 17.81 -17.28
C ASP A 411 12.07 18.07 -15.77
N SER A 412 11.39 17.22 -15.00
CA SER A 412 11.09 17.44 -13.58
C SER A 412 12.35 17.64 -12.74
N LEU A 413 13.36 16.79 -12.88
CA LEU A 413 14.61 16.90 -12.14
C LEU A 413 15.36 18.21 -12.46
N ALA A 414 15.37 18.62 -13.75
CA ALA A 414 15.99 19.89 -14.14
C ALA A 414 15.24 21.11 -13.57
N ASN A 415 13.91 21.00 -13.45
CA ASN A 415 13.09 22.04 -12.84
C ASN A 415 13.21 22.06 -11.31
N ILE A 416 13.31 20.91 -10.64
CA ILE A 416 13.61 20.80 -9.19
C ILE A 416 14.92 21.49 -8.86
N LYS A 417 15.99 21.26 -9.64
CA LYS A 417 17.32 21.85 -9.45
C LYS A 417 17.35 23.38 -9.52
N LYS A 418 16.36 24.01 -10.14
CA LYS A 418 16.23 25.46 -10.24
C LYS A 418 15.48 26.11 -9.08
N GLN A 419 14.83 25.29 -8.25
CA GLN A 419 14.01 25.77 -7.13
C GLN A 419 14.83 25.91 -5.85
N ASP A 420 14.45 26.88 -5.03
CA ASP A 420 14.94 27.01 -3.68
C ASP A 420 13.99 26.33 -2.70
N PHE A 421 14.49 25.40 -1.89
CA PHE A 421 13.71 24.66 -0.88
C PHE A 421 14.61 24.10 0.23
N ASP A 422 14.03 23.82 1.37
CA ASP A 422 14.64 23.03 2.45
C ASP A 422 14.18 21.58 2.41
N VAL A 423 12.89 21.38 2.09
CA VAL A 423 12.24 20.07 2.00
C VAL A 423 11.66 19.86 0.60
N LEU A 424 12.02 18.77 -0.04
CA LEU A 424 11.43 18.29 -1.28
C LEU A 424 10.43 17.16 -0.96
N LEU A 425 9.19 17.29 -1.41
CA LEU A 425 8.15 16.28 -1.26
C LEU A 425 7.69 15.81 -2.64
N THR A 426 7.99 14.57 -3.04
CA THR A 426 7.41 13.94 -4.22
C THR A 426 6.20 13.10 -3.84
N VAL A 427 5.07 13.27 -4.55
CA VAL A 427 3.82 12.56 -4.26
C VAL A 427 3.13 12.10 -5.54
N GLY A 428 2.60 10.87 -5.51
CA GLY A 428 1.83 10.30 -6.61
C GLY A 428 1.96 8.78 -6.75
N ALA A 429 0.95 8.15 -7.34
CA ALA A 429 0.88 6.70 -7.56
C ALA A 429 1.33 6.27 -8.97
N GLY A 430 1.67 7.24 -9.85
CA GLY A 430 2.13 6.99 -11.21
C GLY A 430 3.63 6.71 -11.30
N ASN A 431 4.20 6.95 -12.49
CA ASN A 431 5.62 6.73 -12.78
C ASN A 431 6.56 7.81 -12.24
N ILE A 432 6.07 8.68 -11.34
CA ILE A 432 6.90 9.64 -10.59
C ILE A 432 7.99 8.92 -9.75
N ASP A 433 7.81 7.65 -9.41
CA ASP A 433 8.81 6.85 -8.71
C ASP A 433 10.14 6.74 -9.47
N THR A 434 10.11 6.85 -10.78
CA THR A 434 11.32 6.79 -11.61
C THR A 434 12.30 7.94 -11.36
N ILE A 435 11.83 9.08 -10.81
CA ILE A 435 12.71 10.21 -10.45
C ILE A 435 13.29 10.12 -9.03
N VAL A 436 12.83 9.17 -8.20
CA VAL A 436 13.26 9.04 -6.80
C VAL A 436 14.76 8.79 -6.69
N LYS A 437 15.26 7.79 -7.43
CA LYS A 437 16.69 7.47 -7.43
C LYS A 437 17.55 8.62 -7.98
N PRO A 438 17.26 9.20 -9.16
CA PRO A 438 17.96 10.40 -9.66
C PRO A 438 18.00 11.58 -8.69
N ILE A 439 16.91 11.83 -7.94
CA ILE A 439 16.86 12.88 -6.93
C ILE A 439 17.82 12.58 -5.77
N LYS A 440 17.82 11.35 -5.24
CA LYS A 440 18.70 10.93 -4.14
C LYS A 440 20.18 11.02 -4.54
N GLU A 441 20.52 10.57 -5.75
CA GLU A 441 21.86 10.66 -6.30
C GLU A 441 22.30 12.13 -6.39
N TRP A 442 21.48 12.99 -7.01
CA TRP A 442 21.78 14.42 -7.10
C TRP A 442 21.95 15.09 -5.73
N LEU A 443 21.04 14.83 -4.78
CA LEU A 443 21.15 15.42 -3.43
C LEU A 443 22.41 14.96 -2.69
N SER A 444 22.90 13.76 -2.97
CA SER A 444 24.13 13.22 -2.37
C SER A 444 25.41 13.84 -2.96
N GLU A 445 25.34 14.32 -4.20
CA GLU A 445 26.48 14.92 -4.93
C GLU A 445 26.56 16.45 -4.76
N ALA A 446 25.47 17.11 -4.37
CA ALA A 446 25.39 18.57 -4.22
C ALA A 446 25.95 19.00 -2.85
#